data_cf2ee3f421e9ca3be55b4ab47773c909
#
_entry.id   cf2ee3f421e9ca3be55b4ab47773c909
#
_cell.length_a   1.000
_cell.length_b   1.000
_cell.length_c   1.000
_cell.angle_alpha   90.00
_cell.angle_beta   90.00
_cell.angle_gamma   90.00
#
_symmetry.space_group_name_H-M   'P 1'
#
loop_
_entity.id
_entity.type
_entity.pdbx_description
1 polymer ?
#
loop_
_entity_poly.entity_id
_entity_poly.type
_entity_poly.pdbx_seq_one_letter_code
_entity_poly.pdbx_strand_id
1 'polypeptide(L)'
;PMVIADAISSLLAQGKIRQFGVSNFTPFQTELIRQQIPIEYNQISFSLTECHPMTDDSLNYMMIHRIKPMAWAPLGSYFKSPSEKTARIKEVLQPLTIKYETQEDILLYNWILQHPAGIIPVVGTSDKAKIGRLPSATTFRMEDQDWFALWEASMGKAVP
;
A
#
# COMPACT_ATOMS: atom_id res chain seq x y z
N PRO A 1 -0.87 19.83 -17.87
CA PRO A 1 -1.04 20.01 -16.41
C PRO A 1 -2.05 21.10 -16.06
N MET A 2 -1.96 22.29 -16.69
CA MET A 2 -2.81 23.47 -16.39
C MET A 2 -4.32 23.18 -16.49
N VAL A 3 -4.78 22.57 -17.59
CA VAL A 3 -6.22 22.23 -17.77
C VAL A 3 -6.77 21.34 -16.65
N ILE A 4 -5.96 20.38 -16.19
CA ILE A 4 -6.33 19.51 -15.04
C ILE A 4 -6.40 20.35 -13.77
N ALA A 5 -5.41 21.19 -13.53
CA ALA A 5 -5.35 22.05 -12.35
C ALA A 5 -6.57 23.00 -12.29
N ASP A 6 -6.92 23.64 -13.40
CA ASP A 6 -8.07 24.55 -13.47
C ASP A 6 -9.39 23.81 -13.19
N ALA A 7 -9.57 22.62 -13.78
CA ALA A 7 -10.77 21.82 -13.56
C ALA A 7 -10.91 21.39 -12.09
N ILE A 8 -9.81 20.90 -11.48
CA ILE A 8 -9.80 20.47 -10.08
C ILE A 8 -10.02 21.67 -9.15
N SER A 9 -9.35 22.81 -9.40
CA SER A 9 -9.53 24.04 -8.62
C SER A 9 -10.99 24.50 -8.64
N SER A 10 -11.65 24.42 -9.79
CA SER A 10 -13.07 24.73 -9.92
C SER A 10 -13.96 23.79 -9.10
N LEU A 11 -13.67 22.48 -9.09
CA LEU A 11 -14.43 21.51 -8.31
C LEU A 11 -14.25 21.68 -6.80
N LEU A 12 -13.03 22.00 -6.36
CA LEU A 12 -12.71 22.33 -4.97
C LEU A 12 -13.44 23.60 -4.54
N ALA A 13 -13.38 24.68 -5.34
CA ALA A 13 -14.05 25.95 -5.06
C ALA A 13 -15.58 25.81 -4.98
N GLN A 14 -16.17 24.92 -5.77
CA GLN A 14 -17.61 24.59 -5.75
C GLN A 14 -18.00 23.64 -4.61
N GLY A 15 -17.06 23.17 -3.81
CA GLY A 15 -17.30 22.19 -2.74
C GLY A 15 -17.74 20.80 -3.23
N LYS A 16 -17.60 20.50 -4.53
CA LYS A 16 -17.97 19.21 -5.12
C LYS A 16 -17.00 18.10 -4.75
N ILE A 17 -15.77 18.42 -4.53
CA ILE A 17 -14.72 17.53 -3.98
C ILE A 17 -14.06 18.22 -2.80
N ARG A 18 -13.51 17.43 -1.88
CA ARG A 18 -12.77 17.92 -0.72
C ARG A 18 -11.26 17.82 -0.88
N GLN A 19 -10.82 16.80 -1.59
CA GLN A 19 -9.41 16.49 -1.77
C GLN A 19 -9.21 15.90 -3.17
N PHE A 20 -7.97 15.98 -3.65
CA PHE A 20 -7.58 15.44 -4.94
C PHE A 20 -6.39 14.51 -4.78
N GLY A 21 -6.34 13.47 -5.59
CA GLY A 21 -5.25 12.52 -5.67
C GLY A 21 -5.00 12.06 -7.10
N VAL A 22 -3.87 11.41 -7.28
CA VAL A 22 -3.42 10.83 -8.54
C VAL A 22 -3.31 9.31 -8.41
N SER A 23 -3.09 8.61 -9.53
CA SER A 23 -2.89 7.15 -9.51
C SER A 23 -1.68 6.76 -10.35
N ASN A 24 -0.79 5.98 -9.76
CA ASN A 24 0.45 5.48 -10.37
C ASN A 24 1.38 6.59 -10.91
N PHE A 25 1.34 7.77 -10.29
CA PHE A 25 2.27 8.85 -10.66
C PHE A 25 3.63 8.63 -10.00
N THR A 26 4.67 8.80 -10.79
CA THR A 26 6.04 8.89 -10.29
C THR A 26 6.24 10.16 -9.46
N PRO A 27 7.31 10.27 -8.65
CA PRO A 27 7.65 11.48 -7.94
C PRO A 27 7.66 12.72 -8.85
N PHE A 28 8.29 12.63 -10.02
CA PHE A 28 8.37 13.75 -10.98
C PHE A 28 7.01 14.14 -11.59
N GLN A 29 6.17 13.16 -11.93
CA GLN A 29 4.82 13.43 -12.41
C GLN A 29 3.95 14.07 -11.34
N THR A 30 4.10 13.60 -10.10
CA THR A 30 3.39 14.16 -8.96
C THR A 30 3.82 15.61 -8.73
N GLU A 31 5.12 15.90 -8.75
CA GLU A 31 5.65 17.24 -8.56
C GLU A 31 5.14 18.21 -9.63
N LEU A 32 5.07 17.78 -10.89
CA LEU A 32 4.58 18.59 -11.99
C LEU A 32 3.14 19.11 -11.77
N ILE A 33 2.27 18.29 -11.19
CA ILE A 33 0.89 18.70 -10.88
C ILE A 33 0.83 19.44 -9.55
N ARG A 34 1.61 19.01 -8.54
CA ARG A 34 1.61 19.58 -7.20
C ARG A 34 2.01 21.06 -7.17
N GLN A 35 2.80 21.51 -8.14
CA GLN A 35 3.13 22.93 -8.30
C GLN A 35 1.90 23.81 -8.64
N GLN A 36 0.81 23.21 -9.09
CA GLN A 36 -0.40 23.92 -9.51
C GLN A 36 -1.54 23.75 -8.51
N ILE A 37 -1.69 22.53 -7.95
CA ILE A 37 -2.77 22.18 -7.02
C ILE A 37 -2.25 21.20 -5.94
N PRO A 38 -2.80 21.24 -4.73
CA PRO A 38 -2.48 20.26 -3.70
C PRO A 38 -2.84 18.84 -4.15
N ILE A 39 -1.93 17.89 -3.91
CA ILE A 39 -2.17 16.46 -4.07
C ILE A 39 -2.13 15.82 -2.69
N GLU A 40 -3.24 15.21 -2.28
CA GLU A 40 -3.39 14.58 -0.96
C GLU A 40 -3.12 13.08 -0.99
N TYR A 41 -3.34 12.43 -2.14
CA TYR A 41 -3.23 10.98 -2.29
C TYR A 41 -2.51 10.60 -3.60
N ASN A 42 -1.76 9.50 -3.55
CA ASN A 42 -1.35 8.78 -4.77
C ASN A 42 -1.71 7.30 -4.59
N GLN A 43 -2.57 6.78 -5.46
CA GLN A 43 -2.97 5.38 -5.42
C GLN A 43 -2.01 4.56 -6.31
N ILE A 44 -1.21 3.70 -5.68
CA ILE A 44 -0.12 2.95 -6.30
C ILE A 44 -0.35 1.44 -6.18
N SER A 45 0.28 0.65 -7.06
CA SER A 45 0.41 -0.79 -6.84
C SER A 45 1.32 -1.04 -5.66
N PHE A 46 0.79 -1.63 -4.59
CA PHE A 46 1.62 -1.96 -3.44
C PHE A 46 1.06 -3.18 -2.70
N SER A 47 1.92 -4.16 -2.49
CA SER A 47 1.66 -5.38 -1.73
C SER A 47 2.98 -6.05 -1.37
N LEU A 48 2.94 -7.10 -0.57
CA LEU A 48 4.15 -7.87 -0.30
C LEU A 48 4.73 -8.54 -1.56
N THR A 49 3.92 -8.83 -2.59
CA THR A 49 4.41 -9.35 -3.87
C THR A 49 4.85 -8.24 -4.85
N GLU A 50 4.51 -6.98 -4.56
CA GLU A 50 4.85 -5.80 -5.36
C GLU A 50 5.27 -4.65 -4.44
N CYS A 51 6.50 -4.73 -3.93
CA CYS A 51 7.05 -3.76 -2.99
C CYS A 51 8.07 -2.79 -3.63
N HIS A 52 8.08 -2.68 -4.96
CA HIS A 52 8.98 -1.78 -5.69
C HIS A 52 8.93 -0.32 -5.18
N PRO A 53 7.75 0.25 -4.82
CA PRO A 53 7.67 1.60 -4.28
C PRO A 53 8.49 1.87 -3.00
N MET A 54 8.96 0.83 -2.32
CA MET A 54 9.89 0.94 -1.18
C MET A 54 11.33 1.25 -1.62
N THR A 55 11.68 1.02 -2.89
CA THR A 55 13.05 1.10 -3.41
C THR A 55 13.24 2.05 -4.57
N ASP A 56 12.16 2.66 -5.09
CA ASP A 56 12.18 3.58 -6.22
C ASP A 56 11.92 5.04 -5.82
N ASP A 57 12.07 5.35 -4.53
CA ASP A 57 11.79 6.66 -3.93
C ASP A 57 10.33 7.13 -3.92
N SER A 58 9.39 6.34 -4.47
CA SER A 58 7.98 6.73 -4.50
C SER A 58 7.40 6.96 -3.11
N LEU A 59 7.61 6.02 -2.16
CA LEU A 59 7.13 6.17 -0.79
C LEU A 59 7.89 7.28 -0.04
N ASN A 60 9.21 7.39 -0.22
CA ASN A 60 10.01 8.45 0.39
C ASN A 60 9.51 9.84 -0.04
N TYR A 61 9.27 10.03 -1.34
CA TYR A 61 8.71 11.26 -1.88
C TYR A 61 7.35 11.58 -1.26
N MET A 62 6.45 10.59 -1.19
CA MET A 62 5.13 10.79 -0.60
C MET A 62 5.20 11.16 0.88
N MET A 63 6.11 10.53 1.65
CA MET A 63 6.34 10.88 3.06
C MET A 63 6.83 12.31 3.22
N ILE A 64 7.83 12.73 2.44
CA ILE A 64 8.38 14.10 2.48
C ILE A 64 7.29 15.14 2.22
N HIS A 65 6.43 14.88 1.25
CA HIS A 65 5.39 15.82 0.81
C HIS A 65 4.03 15.61 1.49
N ARG A 66 3.95 14.71 2.48
CA ARG A 66 2.72 14.36 3.22
C ARG A 66 1.58 13.90 2.31
N ILE A 67 1.91 13.28 1.19
CA ILE A 67 0.96 12.64 0.29
C ILE A 67 0.68 11.24 0.84
N LYS A 68 -0.58 10.89 1.03
CA LYS A 68 -0.98 9.59 1.57
C LYS A 68 -0.97 8.53 0.46
N PRO A 69 -0.15 7.47 0.56
CA PRO A 69 -0.21 6.37 -0.38
C PRO A 69 -1.46 5.52 -0.13
N MET A 70 -2.14 5.15 -1.22
CA MET A 70 -3.22 4.16 -1.21
C MET A 70 -2.76 2.94 -2.00
N ALA A 71 -2.80 1.76 -1.40
CA ALA A 71 -2.35 0.52 -2.05
C ALA A 71 -3.51 -0.15 -2.80
N TRP A 72 -3.55 -0.07 -4.14
CA TRP A 72 -4.43 -0.97 -4.89
C TRP A 72 -3.78 -2.35 -5.03
N ALA A 73 -4.63 -3.40 -5.16
CA ALA A 73 -4.23 -4.79 -5.11
C ALA A 73 -3.35 -5.16 -3.89
N PRO A 74 -3.78 -4.85 -2.66
CA PRO A 74 -2.95 -4.99 -1.45
C PRO A 74 -2.53 -6.44 -1.15
N LEU A 75 -3.23 -7.44 -1.66
CA LEU A 75 -2.83 -8.85 -1.57
C LEU A 75 -1.98 -9.31 -2.77
N GLY A 76 -1.82 -8.45 -3.77
CA GLY A 76 -1.03 -8.69 -4.96
C GLY A 76 -1.39 -9.98 -5.70
N SER A 77 -0.37 -10.74 -6.07
CA SER A 77 -0.50 -12.04 -6.72
C SER A 77 -0.50 -13.23 -5.74
N TYR A 78 -0.39 -13.00 -4.42
CA TYR A 78 -0.15 -14.05 -3.43
C TYR A 78 -1.15 -15.21 -3.52
N PHE A 79 -2.46 -14.91 -3.61
CA PHE A 79 -3.51 -15.93 -3.73
C PHE A 79 -3.88 -16.30 -5.16
N LYS A 80 -3.28 -15.66 -6.17
CA LYS A 80 -3.70 -15.79 -7.58
C LYS A 80 -2.71 -16.56 -8.44
N SER A 81 -1.42 -16.37 -8.20
CA SER A 81 -0.37 -16.84 -9.10
C SER A 81 0.77 -17.47 -8.31
N PRO A 82 0.83 -18.82 -8.23
CA PRO A 82 1.97 -19.51 -7.65
C PRO A 82 3.27 -19.12 -8.37
N SER A 83 4.31 -18.80 -7.59
CA SER A 83 5.65 -18.46 -8.07
C SER A 83 6.67 -18.75 -6.98
N GLU A 84 7.96 -18.73 -7.31
CA GLU A 84 9.02 -18.85 -6.31
C GLU A 84 8.91 -17.76 -5.22
N LYS A 85 8.56 -16.52 -5.61
CA LYS A 85 8.33 -15.43 -4.68
C LYS A 85 7.19 -15.76 -3.70
N THR A 86 6.03 -16.17 -4.23
CA THR A 86 4.88 -16.50 -3.36
C THR A 86 5.13 -17.74 -2.51
N ALA A 87 5.95 -18.70 -2.96
CA ALA A 87 6.35 -19.84 -2.16
C ALA A 87 7.22 -19.40 -0.97
N ARG A 88 8.26 -18.59 -1.20
CA ARG A 88 9.09 -18.04 -0.11
C ARG A 88 8.26 -17.24 0.91
N ILE A 89 7.37 -16.38 0.41
CA ILE A 89 6.47 -15.61 1.29
C ILE A 89 5.62 -16.56 2.14
N LYS A 90 5.10 -17.62 1.55
CA LYS A 90 4.25 -18.59 2.24
C LYS A 90 4.99 -19.34 3.34
N GLU A 91 6.24 -19.74 3.10
CA GLU A 91 7.08 -20.40 4.10
C GLU A 91 7.25 -19.55 5.37
N VAL A 92 7.43 -18.25 5.21
CA VAL A 92 7.54 -17.31 6.34
C VAL A 92 6.17 -17.00 6.94
N LEU A 93 5.14 -16.83 6.11
CA LEU A 93 3.81 -16.40 6.56
C LEU A 93 3.07 -17.47 7.36
N GLN A 94 3.20 -18.76 7.00
CA GLN A 94 2.48 -19.85 7.67
C GLN A 94 2.76 -19.94 9.19
N PRO A 95 4.00 -19.95 9.68
CA PRO A 95 4.24 -19.94 11.12
C PRO A 95 3.69 -18.68 11.80
N LEU A 96 3.66 -17.55 11.11
CA LEU A 96 3.14 -16.29 11.65
C LEU A 96 1.61 -16.35 11.85
N THR A 97 0.87 -17.13 11.05
CA THR A 97 -0.57 -17.31 11.28
C THR A 97 -0.86 -17.95 12.63
N ILE A 98 0.02 -18.85 13.08
CA ILE A 98 -0.07 -19.50 14.39
C ILE A 98 0.36 -18.52 15.48
N LYS A 99 1.51 -17.83 15.28
CA LYS A 99 2.06 -16.86 16.25
C LYS A 99 1.08 -15.73 16.57
N TYR A 100 0.39 -15.20 15.55
CA TYR A 100 -0.54 -14.06 15.68
C TYR A 100 -2.02 -14.49 15.72
N GLU A 101 -2.29 -15.80 15.76
CA GLU A 101 -3.66 -16.35 15.81
C GLU A 101 -4.60 -15.76 14.76
N THR A 102 -4.09 -15.59 13.52
CA THR A 102 -4.82 -14.89 12.45
C THR A 102 -4.62 -15.56 11.09
N GLN A 103 -5.28 -15.04 10.06
CA GLN A 103 -5.22 -15.56 8.70
C GLN A 103 -4.17 -14.85 7.86
N GLU A 104 -3.70 -15.51 6.79
CA GLU A 104 -2.67 -15.00 5.89
C GLU A 104 -3.02 -13.62 5.30
N ASP A 105 -4.27 -13.42 4.87
CA ASP A 105 -4.70 -12.13 4.30
C ASP A 105 -4.64 -11.00 5.33
N ILE A 106 -4.95 -11.27 6.59
CA ILE A 106 -4.89 -10.29 7.68
C ILE A 106 -3.43 -9.91 7.96
N LEU A 107 -2.51 -10.88 7.98
CA LEU A 107 -1.07 -10.60 8.11
C LEU A 107 -0.54 -9.75 6.95
N LEU A 108 -0.97 -10.02 5.71
CA LEU A 108 -0.58 -9.24 4.54
C LEU A 108 -1.10 -7.79 4.63
N TYR A 109 -2.33 -7.59 5.10
CA TYR A 109 -2.84 -6.24 5.36
C TYR A 109 -2.09 -5.56 6.52
N ASN A 110 -1.82 -6.28 7.61
CA ASN A 110 -1.08 -5.75 8.76
C ASN A 110 0.34 -5.32 8.35
N TRP A 111 1.03 -6.10 7.50
CA TRP A 111 2.33 -5.76 6.95
C TRP A 111 2.32 -4.41 6.21
N ILE A 112 1.31 -4.16 5.38
CA ILE A 112 1.13 -2.87 4.67
C ILE A 112 0.87 -1.73 5.65
N LEU A 113 -0.04 -1.95 6.61
CA LEU A 113 -0.48 -0.93 7.58
C LEU A 113 0.65 -0.49 8.52
N GLN A 114 1.65 -1.36 8.76
CA GLN A 114 2.80 -1.02 9.61
C GLN A 114 3.87 -0.21 8.90
N HIS A 115 3.82 -0.08 7.57
CA HIS A 115 4.80 0.72 6.86
C HIS A 115 4.72 2.20 7.30
N PRO A 116 5.88 2.86 7.62
CA PRO A 116 5.89 4.22 8.18
C PRO A 116 5.29 5.29 7.28
N ALA A 117 5.13 5.03 5.98
CA ALA A 117 4.43 5.92 5.06
C ALA A 117 2.92 6.02 5.30
N GLY A 118 2.34 5.24 6.23
CA GLY A 118 0.91 5.27 6.52
C GLY A 118 0.05 4.83 5.35
N ILE A 119 0.42 3.73 4.70
CA ILE A 119 -0.23 3.23 3.49
C ILE A 119 -1.66 2.76 3.79
N ILE A 120 -2.62 3.20 2.98
CA ILE A 120 -4.04 2.84 3.11
C ILE A 120 -4.36 1.72 2.11
N PRO A 121 -4.64 0.47 2.56
CA PRO A 121 -5.04 -0.60 1.65
C PRO A 121 -6.41 -0.34 1.04
N VAL A 122 -6.51 -0.46 -0.29
CA VAL A 122 -7.78 -0.41 -1.02
C VAL A 122 -8.31 -1.82 -1.20
N VAL A 123 -9.31 -2.18 -0.44
CA VAL A 123 -9.86 -3.53 -0.40
C VAL A 123 -10.80 -3.77 -1.57
N GLY A 124 -10.52 -4.82 -2.35
CA GLY A 124 -11.28 -5.19 -3.56
C GLY A 124 -12.09 -6.48 -3.39
N THR A 125 -12.82 -6.66 -2.30
CA THR A 125 -13.66 -7.84 -2.09
C THR A 125 -15.12 -7.46 -1.81
N SER A 126 -16.06 -8.29 -2.28
CA SER A 126 -17.49 -8.22 -1.94
C SER A 126 -17.90 -9.33 -0.96
N ASP A 127 -16.97 -10.19 -0.55
CA ASP A 127 -17.21 -11.26 0.41
C ASP A 127 -17.40 -10.68 1.82
N LYS A 128 -18.61 -10.81 2.37
CA LYS A 128 -18.97 -10.28 3.69
C LYS A 128 -18.11 -10.82 4.82
N ALA A 129 -17.73 -12.11 4.77
CA ALA A 129 -16.89 -12.72 5.79
C ALA A 129 -15.47 -12.13 5.76
N LYS A 130 -14.93 -11.91 4.56
CA LYS A 130 -13.64 -11.23 4.38
C LYS A 130 -13.69 -9.79 4.87
N ILE A 131 -14.73 -9.03 4.49
CA ILE A 131 -14.89 -7.64 4.95
C ILE A 131 -15.00 -7.59 6.48
N GLY A 132 -15.78 -8.49 7.08
CA GLY A 132 -16.02 -8.51 8.53
C GLY A 132 -14.75 -8.75 9.37
N ARG A 133 -13.75 -9.45 8.83
CA ARG A 133 -12.49 -9.69 9.56
C ARG A 133 -11.39 -8.66 9.31
N LEU A 134 -11.50 -7.81 8.29
CA LEU A 134 -10.47 -6.81 7.98
C LEU A 134 -10.06 -5.92 9.16
N PRO A 135 -10.98 -5.46 10.04
CA PRO A 135 -10.59 -4.66 11.20
C PRO A 135 -9.54 -5.33 12.09
N SER A 136 -9.49 -6.67 12.14
CA SER A 136 -8.48 -7.38 12.93
C SER A 136 -7.05 -7.13 12.46
N ALA A 137 -6.84 -6.68 11.22
CA ALA A 137 -5.52 -6.29 10.74
C ALA A 137 -4.92 -5.08 11.50
N THR A 138 -5.72 -4.35 12.25
CA THR A 138 -5.28 -3.20 13.05
C THR A 138 -5.21 -3.50 14.56
N THR A 139 -5.57 -4.70 15.00
CA THR A 139 -5.68 -5.03 16.43
C THR A 139 -4.36 -5.50 17.04
N PHE A 140 -3.37 -5.80 16.24
CA PHE A 140 -2.04 -6.22 16.69
C PHE A 140 -0.95 -5.51 15.88
N ARG A 141 0.24 -5.51 16.43
CA ARG A 141 1.47 -5.11 15.73
C ARG A 141 2.35 -6.34 15.52
N MET A 142 2.73 -6.61 14.28
CA MET A 142 3.73 -7.61 13.95
C MET A 142 5.09 -7.17 14.50
N GLU A 143 5.88 -8.09 15.03
CA GLU A 143 7.26 -7.80 15.45
C GLU A 143 8.09 -7.36 14.25
N ASP A 144 9.02 -6.44 14.48
CA ASP A 144 9.84 -5.90 13.39
C ASP A 144 10.65 -7.01 12.66
N GLN A 145 11.13 -8.03 13.38
CA GLN A 145 11.81 -9.18 12.77
C GLN A 145 10.91 -9.94 11.79
N ASP A 146 9.65 -10.15 12.12
CA ASP A 146 8.70 -10.85 11.25
C ASP A 146 8.33 -10.00 10.03
N TRP A 147 8.20 -8.69 10.24
CA TRP A 147 7.93 -7.73 9.17
C TRP A 147 9.06 -7.73 8.13
N PHE A 148 10.32 -7.68 8.61
CA PHE A 148 11.50 -7.72 7.74
C PHE A 148 11.67 -9.09 7.09
N ALA A 149 11.43 -10.21 7.81
CA ALA A 149 11.48 -11.55 7.25
C ALA A 149 10.51 -11.73 6.06
N LEU A 150 9.32 -11.17 6.14
CA LEU A 150 8.37 -11.16 5.03
C LEU A 150 8.89 -10.33 3.84
N TRP A 151 9.48 -9.17 4.10
CA TRP A 151 10.08 -8.35 3.04
C TRP A 151 11.25 -9.07 2.36
N GLU A 152 12.16 -9.68 3.11
CA GLU A 152 13.26 -10.51 2.59
C GLU A 152 12.74 -11.68 1.75
N ALA A 153 11.71 -12.39 2.22
CA ALA A 153 11.07 -13.46 1.46
C ALA A 153 10.50 -12.97 0.12
N SER A 154 9.92 -11.78 0.10
CA SER A 154 9.47 -11.12 -1.12
C SER A 154 10.62 -10.80 -2.07
N MET A 155 11.70 -10.23 -1.54
CA MET A 155 12.86 -9.82 -2.34
C MET A 155 13.73 -11.00 -2.79
N GLY A 156 13.70 -12.12 -2.04
CA GLY A 156 14.59 -13.28 -2.25
C GLY A 156 16.06 -13.01 -1.90
N LYS A 157 16.31 -11.96 -1.14
CA LYS A 157 17.63 -11.53 -0.65
C LYS A 157 17.46 -10.66 0.60
N ALA A 158 18.56 -10.49 1.35
CA ALA A 158 18.56 -9.56 2.48
C ALA A 158 18.14 -8.14 2.06
N VAL A 159 17.41 -7.48 2.93
CA VAL A 159 16.96 -6.09 2.77
C VAL A 159 17.82 -5.16 3.64
N PRO A 160 17.85 -3.85 3.33
CA PRO A 160 18.67 -2.89 4.07
C PRO A 160 18.37 -2.82 5.56
#